data_1584a8f5e6070ad735c5214232e821f6
#
_entry.id   1584a8f5e6070ad735c5214232e821f6
#
_cell.length_a   1.000
_cell.length_b   1.000
_cell.length_c   1.000
_cell.angle_alpha   90.00
_cell.angle_beta   90.00
_cell.angle_gamma   90.00
#
_symmetry.space_group_name_H-M   'P 1'
#
loop_
_entity.id
_entity.type
_entity.pdbx_description
1 polymer ?
#
loop_
_entity_poly.entity_id
_entity_poly.type
_entity_poly.pdbx_seq_one_letter_code
_entity_poly.pdbx_strand_id
1 'polypeptide(L)'
;METVAIISQKGGAGKTTLALHIATAAEQSGMRAAMLDMDPQGTAEAWAGWRKDEPPEVIGAKASTLPRTLEKAAAAGADLIVIDTPPLAQAEARAAAQAADVILIPCRPRAFDLHAIRTTAGLALDLGKPTFVIFNAPPPGQHHLYRGRGGGHPHRFSDRAGPAD
;
A
#
# COMPACT_ATOMS: atom_id res chain seq x y z
N MET A 1 -4.46 -11.87 -11.45
CA MET A 1 -4.62 -10.50 -10.89
C MET A 1 -4.05 -10.51 -9.50
N GLU A 2 -3.07 -9.68 -9.23
CA GLU A 2 -2.46 -9.49 -7.91
C GLU A 2 -3.11 -8.31 -7.20
N THR A 3 -3.22 -8.35 -5.88
CA THR A 3 -3.85 -7.30 -5.09
C THR A 3 -2.91 -6.83 -3.99
N VAL A 4 -2.62 -5.53 -3.96
CA VAL A 4 -1.75 -4.89 -2.96
C VAL A 4 -2.58 -3.93 -2.11
N ALA A 5 -2.59 -4.09 -0.79
CA ALA A 5 -3.24 -3.16 0.12
C ALA A 5 -2.22 -2.22 0.77
N ILE A 6 -2.51 -0.93 0.75
CA ILE A 6 -1.73 0.09 1.43
C ILE A 6 -2.46 0.46 2.73
N ILE A 7 -1.93 0.00 3.85
CA ILE A 7 -2.60 0.12 5.15
C ILE A 7 -1.71 0.87 6.15
N SER A 8 -2.23 1.92 6.77
CA SER A 8 -1.60 2.59 7.90
C SER A 8 -2.63 3.36 8.69
N GLN A 9 -2.65 3.19 9.99
CA GLN A 9 -3.57 3.92 10.86
C GLN A 9 -3.21 5.41 11.00
N LYS A 10 -1.98 5.78 10.64
CA LYS A 10 -1.51 7.16 10.75
C LYS A 10 -1.96 8.00 9.56
N GLY A 11 -2.58 9.15 9.81
CA GLY A 11 -2.82 10.16 8.80
C GLY A 11 -1.50 10.75 8.29
N GLY A 12 -1.43 11.05 6.99
CA GLY A 12 -0.24 11.65 6.38
C GLY A 12 0.99 10.74 6.28
N ALA A 13 0.84 9.42 6.44
CA ALA A 13 1.92 8.47 6.22
C ALA A 13 2.29 8.28 4.73
N GLY A 14 1.45 8.80 3.82
CA GLY A 14 1.66 8.73 2.37
C GLY A 14 1.03 7.50 1.72
N LYS A 15 -0.06 6.97 2.26
CA LYS A 15 -0.81 5.84 1.70
C LYS A 15 -1.24 6.10 0.26
N THR A 16 -2.06 7.11 0.06
CA THR A 16 -2.57 7.50 -1.27
C THR A 16 -1.44 7.81 -2.25
N THR A 17 -0.41 8.52 -1.79
CA THR A 17 0.77 8.81 -2.63
C THR A 17 1.45 7.53 -3.08
N LEU A 18 1.69 6.59 -2.17
CA LEU A 18 2.32 5.30 -2.48
C LEU A 18 1.45 4.48 -3.42
N ALA A 19 0.13 4.42 -3.17
CA ALA A 19 -0.82 3.70 -4.00
C ALA A 19 -0.83 4.21 -5.45
N LEU A 20 -0.92 5.53 -5.64
CA LEU A 20 -0.88 6.16 -6.95
C LEU A 20 0.43 5.89 -7.69
N HIS A 21 1.57 5.96 -7.00
CA HIS A 21 2.86 5.68 -7.62
C HIS A 21 3.00 4.22 -8.06
N ILE A 22 2.54 3.26 -7.23
CA ILE A 22 2.59 1.83 -7.59
C ILE A 22 1.70 1.55 -8.79
N ALA A 23 0.44 2.02 -8.76
CA ALA A 23 -0.48 1.81 -9.87
C ALA A 23 0.02 2.46 -11.17
N THR A 24 0.55 3.69 -11.10
CA THR A 24 1.13 4.37 -12.26
C THR A 24 2.36 3.64 -12.81
N ALA A 25 3.26 3.17 -11.93
CA ALA A 25 4.44 2.42 -12.35
C ALA A 25 4.07 1.08 -13.00
N ALA A 26 3.04 0.41 -12.52
CA ALA A 26 2.52 -0.81 -13.13
C ALA A 26 2.01 -0.56 -14.55
N GLU A 27 1.21 0.48 -14.75
CA GLU A 27 0.73 0.90 -16.09
C GLU A 27 1.90 1.22 -17.03
N GLN A 28 2.90 1.97 -16.55
CA GLN A 28 4.09 2.28 -17.33
C GLN A 28 4.92 1.04 -17.70
N SER A 29 4.77 -0.05 -16.94
CA SER A 29 5.40 -1.35 -17.21
C SER A 29 4.56 -2.24 -18.13
N GLY A 30 3.43 -1.76 -18.62
CA GLY A 30 2.54 -2.49 -19.52
C GLY A 30 1.53 -3.40 -18.83
N MET A 31 1.39 -3.32 -17.51
CA MET A 31 0.33 -4.00 -16.75
C MET A 31 -0.95 -3.15 -16.80
N ARG A 32 -2.10 -3.81 -16.80
CA ARG A 32 -3.38 -3.13 -16.57
C ARG A 32 -3.59 -3.01 -15.05
N ALA A 33 -3.39 -1.81 -14.52
CA ALA A 33 -3.52 -1.56 -13.11
C ALA A 33 -4.75 -0.68 -12.81
N ALA A 34 -5.42 -0.94 -11.69
CA ALA A 34 -6.43 -0.06 -11.16
C ALA A 34 -6.18 0.20 -9.67
N MET A 35 -6.68 1.34 -9.20
CA MET A 35 -6.61 1.72 -7.80
C MET A 35 -8.02 1.75 -7.22
N LEU A 36 -8.21 1.14 -6.04
CA LEU A 36 -9.44 1.24 -5.27
C LEU A 36 -9.23 2.25 -4.13
N ASP A 37 -9.89 3.39 -4.22
CA ASP A 37 -9.88 4.43 -3.18
C ASP A 37 -10.99 4.12 -2.17
N MET A 38 -10.61 3.72 -0.96
CA MET A 38 -11.53 3.46 0.14
C MET A 38 -11.64 4.66 1.09
N ASP A 39 -10.88 5.75 0.85
CA ASP A 39 -10.95 6.96 1.67
C ASP A 39 -12.15 7.83 1.24
N PRO A 40 -13.12 8.11 2.14
CA PRO A 40 -14.24 8.99 1.82
C PRO A 40 -13.84 10.40 1.37
N GLN A 41 -12.58 10.81 1.59
CA GLN A 41 -12.06 12.08 1.10
C GLN A 41 -11.88 12.10 -0.43
N GLY A 42 -11.80 10.93 -1.08
CA GLY A 42 -11.72 10.82 -2.53
C GLY A 42 -10.50 11.48 -3.15
N THR A 43 -9.37 11.49 -2.43
CA THR A 43 -8.15 12.17 -2.89
C THR A 43 -7.61 11.55 -4.18
N ALA A 44 -7.65 10.23 -4.30
CA ALA A 44 -7.20 9.56 -5.51
C ALA A 44 -8.20 9.73 -6.67
N GLU A 45 -9.50 9.72 -6.39
CA GLU A 45 -10.53 10.01 -7.40
C GLU A 45 -10.37 11.44 -7.97
N ALA A 46 -10.14 12.44 -7.09
CA ALA A 46 -9.88 13.81 -7.53
C ALA A 46 -8.62 13.90 -8.41
N TRP A 47 -7.54 13.18 -8.04
CA TRP A 47 -6.33 13.13 -8.85
C TRP A 47 -6.57 12.51 -10.23
N ALA A 48 -7.36 11.43 -10.34
CA ALA A 48 -7.73 10.84 -11.62
C ALA A 48 -8.50 11.82 -12.51
N GLY A 49 -9.46 12.56 -11.94
CA GLY A 49 -10.21 13.60 -12.67
C GLY A 49 -9.31 14.70 -13.22
N TRP A 50 -8.24 15.10 -12.53
CA TRP A 50 -7.26 16.08 -13.06
C TRP A 50 -6.47 15.55 -14.25
N ARG A 51 -6.29 14.23 -14.32
CA ARG A 51 -5.61 13.55 -15.43
C ARG A 51 -6.55 13.20 -16.58
N LYS A 52 -7.82 13.60 -16.53
CA LYS A 52 -8.82 13.30 -17.54
C LYS A 52 -8.98 11.78 -17.79
N ASP A 53 -9.02 11.05 -16.69
CA ASP A 53 -9.19 9.59 -16.67
C ASP A 53 -8.10 8.79 -17.42
N GLU A 54 -6.90 9.37 -17.57
CA GLU A 54 -5.74 8.59 -18.01
C GLU A 54 -5.38 7.49 -16.99
N PRO A 55 -4.92 6.29 -17.44
CA PRO A 55 -4.53 5.21 -16.53
C PRO A 55 -3.48 5.64 -15.48
N PRO A 56 -3.52 5.03 -14.29
CA PRO A 56 -4.41 3.95 -13.85
C PRO A 56 -5.84 4.43 -13.56
N GLU A 57 -6.82 3.56 -13.79
CA GLU A 57 -8.21 3.79 -13.37
C GLU A 57 -8.29 3.88 -11.84
N VAL A 58 -9.04 4.86 -11.33
CA VAL A 58 -9.30 5.01 -9.89
C VAL A 58 -10.79 4.85 -9.62
N ILE A 59 -11.13 3.91 -8.76
CA ILE A 59 -12.51 3.52 -8.46
C ILE A 59 -12.76 3.67 -6.96
N GLY A 60 -13.78 4.43 -6.58
CA GLY A 60 -14.23 4.50 -5.19
C GLY A 60 -14.78 3.16 -4.71
N ALA A 61 -14.36 2.73 -3.51
CA ALA A 61 -14.80 1.48 -2.92
C ALA A 61 -15.07 1.61 -1.42
N LYS A 62 -15.91 0.72 -0.89
CA LYS A 62 -16.17 0.58 0.55
C LYS A 62 -15.89 -0.86 0.96
N ALA A 63 -15.66 -1.10 2.25
CA ALA A 63 -15.45 -2.46 2.77
C ALA A 63 -16.57 -3.44 2.32
N SER A 64 -17.84 -3.00 2.31
CA SER A 64 -18.97 -3.81 1.91
C SER A 64 -19.03 -4.11 0.40
N THR A 65 -18.46 -3.26 -0.44
CA THR A 65 -18.47 -3.43 -1.91
C THR A 65 -17.16 -3.98 -2.47
N LEU A 66 -16.12 -4.03 -1.65
CA LEU A 66 -14.77 -4.42 -2.06
C LEU A 66 -14.70 -5.76 -2.81
N PRO A 67 -15.32 -6.86 -2.32
CA PRO A 67 -15.28 -8.13 -3.04
C PRO A 67 -15.84 -8.04 -4.46
N ARG A 68 -17.01 -7.43 -4.60
CA ARG A 68 -17.65 -7.25 -5.91
C ARG A 68 -16.84 -6.35 -6.84
N THR A 69 -16.17 -5.33 -6.29
CA THR A 69 -15.34 -4.42 -7.10
C THR A 69 -14.10 -5.17 -7.62
N LEU A 70 -13.48 -6.00 -6.79
CA LEU A 70 -12.36 -6.86 -7.19
C LEU A 70 -12.75 -7.88 -8.26
N GLU A 71 -13.92 -8.51 -8.13
CA GLU A 71 -14.46 -9.43 -9.15
C GLU A 71 -14.64 -8.73 -10.51
N LYS A 72 -15.18 -7.51 -10.50
CA LYS A 72 -15.35 -6.71 -11.72
C LYS A 72 -14.01 -6.32 -12.35
N ALA A 73 -13.04 -5.91 -11.55
CA ALA A 73 -11.70 -5.57 -12.03
C ALA A 73 -11.00 -6.81 -12.65
N ALA A 74 -11.13 -7.97 -12.01
CA ALA A 74 -10.61 -9.22 -12.54
C ALA A 74 -11.29 -9.60 -13.89
N ALA A 75 -12.61 -9.47 -13.99
CA ALA A 75 -13.36 -9.71 -15.22
C ALA A 75 -13.00 -8.72 -16.33
N ALA A 76 -12.66 -7.49 -15.99
CA ALA A 76 -12.15 -6.48 -16.92
C ALA A 76 -10.69 -6.75 -17.34
N GLY A 77 -10.04 -7.75 -16.72
CA GLY A 77 -8.70 -8.21 -17.03
C GLY A 77 -7.60 -7.33 -16.39
N ALA A 78 -7.83 -6.77 -15.23
CA ALA A 78 -6.78 -6.12 -14.47
C ALA A 78 -5.68 -7.12 -14.07
N ASP A 79 -4.43 -6.70 -14.17
CA ASP A 79 -3.26 -7.47 -13.74
C ASP A 79 -2.89 -7.16 -12.29
N LEU A 80 -3.05 -5.88 -11.89
CA LEU A 80 -2.75 -5.39 -10.55
C LEU A 80 -3.89 -4.51 -10.01
N ILE A 81 -4.28 -4.74 -8.77
CA ILE A 81 -5.14 -3.83 -8.00
C ILE A 81 -4.37 -3.28 -6.81
N VAL A 82 -4.39 -1.97 -6.64
CA VAL A 82 -3.85 -1.28 -5.47
C VAL A 82 -4.99 -0.70 -4.64
N ILE A 83 -5.11 -1.13 -3.38
CA ILE A 83 -6.16 -0.68 -2.47
C ILE A 83 -5.58 0.38 -1.53
N ASP A 84 -6.08 1.62 -1.61
CA ASP A 84 -5.79 2.68 -0.64
C ASP A 84 -6.85 2.70 0.47
N THR A 85 -6.40 2.77 1.72
CA THR A 85 -7.30 2.75 2.88
C THR A 85 -7.30 4.07 3.62
N PRO A 86 -8.43 4.48 4.22
CA PRO A 86 -8.49 5.67 5.06
C PRO A 86 -7.66 5.49 6.35
N PRO A 87 -7.25 6.58 7.00
CA PRO A 87 -6.61 6.52 8.31
C PRO A 87 -7.63 6.11 9.39
N LEU A 88 -7.19 5.42 10.44
CA LEU A 88 -7.98 5.06 11.63
C LEU A 88 -9.24 4.22 11.37
N ALA A 89 -9.48 3.74 10.17
CA ALA A 89 -10.64 2.95 9.78
C ALA A 89 -10.32 1.45 9.85
N GLN A 90 -10.68 0.82 10.95
CA GLN A 90 -10.34 -0.61 11.20
C GLN A 90 -11.09 -1.56 10.26
N ALA A 91 -12.34 -1.25 9.91
CA ALA A 91 -13.14 -2.12 9.04
C ALA A 91 -12.58 -2.15 7.61
N GLU A 92 -12.23 -0.98 7.06
CA GLU A 92 -11.65 -0.83 5.74
C GLU A 92 -10.25 -1.45 5.68
N ALA A 93 -9.41 -1.20 6.71
CA ALA A 93 -8.09 -1.81 6.82
C ALA A 93 -8.16 -3.34 6.87
N ARG A 94 -9.12 -3.88 7.63
CA ARG A 94 -9.33 -5.33 7.73
C ARG A 94 -9.83 -5.92 6.41
N ALA A 95 -10.81 -5.29 5.77
CA ALA A 95 -11.34 -5.74 4.49
C ALA A 95 -10.25 -5.73 3.40
N ALA A 96 -9.47 -4.64 3.31
CA ALA A 96 -8.35 -4.54 2.38
C ALA A 96 -7.27 -5.59 2.66
N ALA A 97 -6.90 -5.80 3.94
CA ALA A 97 -5.90 -6.80 4.32
C ALA A 97 -6.35 -8.23 3.99
N GLN A 98 -7.63 -8.55 4.19
CA GLN A 98 -8.18 -9.87 3.84
C GLN A 98 -8.16 -10.12 2.32
N ALA A 99 -8.44 -9.10 1.54
CA ALA A 99 -8.51 -9.18 0.08
C ALA A 99 -7.12 -9.16 -0.59
N ALA A 100 -6.10 -8.64 0.07
CA ALA A 100 -4.78 -8.45 -0.51
C ALA A 100 -3.94 -9.74 -0.55
N ASP A 101 -3.08 -9.84 -1.57
CA ASP A 101 -2.00 -10.82 -1.64
C ASP A 101 -0.76 -10.31 -0.90
N VAL A 102 -0.56 -8.98 -0.91
CA VAL A 102 0.56 -8.30 -0.23
C VAL A 102 0.06 -7.05 0.49
N ILE A 103 0.58 -6.81 1.68
CA ILE A 103 0.29 -5.60 2.47
C ILE A 103 1.54 -4.72 2.54
N LEU A 104 1.37 -3.44 2.21
CA LEU A 104 2.40 -2.42 2.39
C LEU A 104 1.97 -1.45 3.49
N ILE A 105 2.87 -1.19 4.43
CA ILE A 105 2.65 -0.28 5.55
C ILE A 105 3.58 0.92 5.39
N PRO A 106 3.11 2.04 4.79
CA PRO A 106 3.92 3.24 4.75
C PRO A 106 4.08 3.84 6.14
N CYS A 107 5.30 4.23 6.45
CA CYS A 107 5.68 4.78 7.73
C CYS A 107 6.75 5.87 7.55
N ARG A 108 6.65 6.95 8.29
CA ARG A 108 7.75 7.90 8.42
C ARG A 108 8.73 7.38 9.48
N PRO A 109 10.04 7.57 9.33
CA PRO A 109 11.03 7.12 10.29
C PRO A 109 11.06 8.02 11.54
N ARG A 110 9.93 8.14 12.22
CA ARG A 110 9.74 8.89 13.47
C ARG A 110 9.25 7.94 14.56
N ALA A 111 9.71 8.12 15.79
CA ALA A 111 9.42 7.22 16.90
C ALA A 111 7.91 6.95 17.10
N PHE A 112 7.07 7.99 17.03
CA PHE A 112 5.62 7.84 17.16
C PHE A 112 4.96 7.11 15.99
N ASP A 113 5.51 7.24 14.77
CA ASP A 113 4.99 6.57 13.60
C ASP A 113 5.36 5.07 13.65
N LEU A 114 6.55 4.73 14.13
CA LEU A 114 6.98 3.35 14.39
C LEU A 114 6.08 2.64 15.42
N HIS A 115 5.60 3.34 16.44
CA HIS A 115 4.66 2.76 17.40
C HIS A 115 3.32 2.41 16.74
N ALA A 116 2.82 3.25 15.85
CA ALA A 116 1.56 3.03 15.14
C ALA A 116 1.59 1.83 14.18
N ILE A 117 2.77 1.39 13.74
CA ILE A 117 2.91 0.20 12.88
C ILE A 117 2.43 -1.07 13.59
N ARG A 118 2.60 -1.17 14.91
CA ARG A 118 2.31 -2.40 15.68
C ARG A 118 0.91 -2.91 15.45
N THR A 119 -0.07 -2.03 15.45
CA THR A 119 -1.48 -2.43 15.26
C THR A 119 -1.73 -2.93 13.85
N THR A 120 -1.19 -2.25 12.83
CA THR A 120 -1.34 -2.67 11.43
C THR A 120 -0.56 -3.96 11.15
N ALA A 121 0.66 -4.09 11.69
CA ALA A 121 1.45 -5.29 11.59
C ALA A 121 0.79 -6.48 12.29
N GLY A 122 0.17 -6.26 13.46
CA GLY A 122 -0.62 -7.29 14.15
C GLY A 122 -1.75 -7.83 13.27
N LEU A 123 -2.54 -6.96 12.67
CA LEU A 123 -3.61 -7.35 11.74
C LEU A 123 -3.06 -8.19 10.57
N ALA A 124 -1.95 -7.79 9.99
CA ALA A 124 -1.34 -8.48 8.87
C ALA A 124 -0.78 -9.86 9.27
N LEU A 125 -0.17 -9.96 10.45
CA LEU A 125 0.32 -11.22 11.01
C LEU A 125 -0.82 -12.19 11.31
N ASP A 126 -1.91 -11.71 11.90
CA ASP A 126 -3.11 -12.53 12.18
C ASP A 126 -3.70 -13.14 10.90
N LEU A 127 -3.57 -12.46 9.78
CA LEU A 127 -4.04 -12.91 8.47
C LEU A 127 -3.00 -13.74 7.70
N GLY A 128 -1.76 -13.86 8.21
CA GLY A 128 -0.67 -14.59 7.55
C GLY A 128 -0.24 -14.00 6.21
N LYS A 129 -0.52 -12.71 5.96
CA LYS A 129 -0.22 -12.07 4.67
C LYS A 129 1.22 -11.56 4.58
N PRO A 130 1.89 -11.73 3.43
CA PRO A 130 3.16 -11.07 3.16
C PRO A 130 3.05 -9.56 3.39
N THR A 131 3.92 -9.02 4.25
CA THR A 131 3.80 -7.63 4.70
C THR A 131 5.16 -6.95 4.70
N PHE A 132 5.19 -5.72 4.17
CA PHE A 132 6.39 -4.91 4.10
C PHE A 132 6.12 -3.53 4.71
N VAL A 133 7.06 -3.05 5.51
CA VAL A 133 7.06 -1.66 5.98
C VAL A 133 7.87 -0.82 4.99
N ILE A 134 7.26 0.23 4.47
CA ILE A 134 7.88 1.15 3.53
C ILE A 134 8.19 2.45 4.26
N PHE A 135 9.46 2.75 4.46
CA PHE A 135 9.86 4.04 5.02
C PHE A 135 9.66 5.15 3.98
N ASN A 136 8.68 6.00 4.25
CA ASN A 136 8.35 7.14 3.42
C ASN A 136 8.97 8.42 4.00
N ALA A 137 9.46 9.31 3.12
CA ALA A 137 10.15 10.53 3.50
C ALA A 137 11.32 10.30 4.49
N PRO A 138 12.24 9.37 4.21
CA PRO A 138 13.43 9.21 5.02
C PRO A 138 14.30 10.47 4.96
N PRO A 139 15.15 10.73 5.97
CA PRO A 139 16.19 11.73 5.85
C PRO A 139 17.10 11.45 4.64
N PRO A 140 17.70 12.47 4.03
CA PRO A 140 18.64 12.29 2.92
C PRO A 140 19.72 11.25 3.25
N GLY A 141 19.97 10.30 2.31
CA GLY A 141 20.97 9.23 2.48
C GLY A 141 20.48 7.96 3.20
N GLN A 142 19.22 7.91 3.64
CA GLN A 142 18.66 6.73 4.29
C GLN A 142 17.49 6.16 3.46
N HIS A 143 17.78 5.20 2.58
CA HIS A 143 16.77 4.47 1.81
C HIS A 143 16.77 3.00 2.25
N HIS A 144 15.82 2.61 3.10
CA HIS A 144 15.75 1.24 3.62
C HIS A 144 14.37 0.60 3.38
N LEU A 145 14.38 -0.59 2.80
CA LEU A 145 13.25 -1.52 2.76
C LEU A 145 13.44 -2.54 3.89
N TYR A 146 12.50 -2.59 4.84
CA TYR A 146 12.52 -3.58 5.91
C TYR A 146 11.44 -4.65 5.66
N ARG A 147 11.86 -5.91 5.54
CA ARG A 147 10.97 -7.06 5.45
C ARG A 147 10.81 -7.71 6.82
N GLY A 148 9.62 -7.61 7.43
CA GLY A 148 9.25 -8.41 8.59
C GLY A 148 8.83 -9.82 8.15
N ARG A 149 9.53 -10.86 8.62
CA ARG A 149 9.01 -12.23 8.58
C ARG A 149 8.34 -12.52 9.91
N GLY A 150 7.12 -13.04 9.89
CA GLY A 150 6.57 -13.72 11.04
C GLY A 150 7.42 -14.95 11.36
N GLY A 151 8.09 -14.95 12.52
CA GLY A 151 8.83 -16.08 13.08
C GLY A 151 10.12 -16.44 12.33
N GLY A 152 11.20 -15.68 12.52
CA GLY A 152 12.55 -16.01 12.03
C GLY A 152 13.52 -14.86 12.26
N HIS A 153 14.70 -15.16 12.72
CA HIS A 153 15.73 -14.20 13.10
C HIS A 153 16.00 -13.11 12.04
N PRO A 154 16.29 -11.87 12.45
CA PRO A 154 16.62 -10.79 11.54
C PRO A 154 17.94 -11.09 10.84
N HIS A 155 17.91 -11.28 9.53
CA HIS A 155 19.15 -11.27 8.74
C HIS A 155 19.67 -9.83 8.68
N ARG A 156 20.85 -9.61 9.24
CA ARG A 156 21.64 -8.40 9.04
C ARG A 156 22.01 -8.30 7.57
N PHE A 157 21.52 -7.27 6.91
CA PHE A 157 22.12 -6.84 5.65
C PHE A 157 23.44 -6.13 6.00
N SER A 158 24.55 -6.70 5.54
CA SER A 158 25.86 -6.07 5.65
C SER A 158 25.92 -4.81 4.80
N ASP A 159 26.26 -3.69 5.42
CA ASP A 159 26.72 -2.48 4.75
C ASP A 159 27.91 -2.82 3.83
N ARG A 160 27.67 -2.77 2.53
CA ARG A 160 28.74 -2.55 1.57
C ARG A 160 28.67 -1.11 1.12
N ALA A 161 29.12 -0.21 1.97
CA ALA A 161 29.65 1.06 1.51
C ALA A 161 31.03 0.76 0.89
N GLY A 162 31.11 0.81 -0.43
CA GLY A 162 32.40 0.87 -1.12
C GLY A 162 33.06 2.21 -0.82
N PRO A 163 34.40 2.28 -0.82
CA PRO A 163 35.10 3.52 -0.55
C PRO A 163 34.83 4.53 -1.66
N ALA A 164 34.58 5.78 -1.26
CA ALA A 164 34.63 6.92 -2.13
C ALA A 164 36.12 7.25 -2.42
N ASP A 165 36.46 7.21 -3.69
CA ASP A 165 37.60 7.92 -4.25
C ASP A 165 37.13 9.23 -4.88
#